data_07dcb9bbffe7147ecfcd01a4efeed353
#
_entry.id   07dcb9bbffe7147ecfcd01a4efeed353
#
_cell.length_a   1.000
_cell.length_b   1.000
_cell.length_c   1.000
_cell.angle_alpha   90.00
_cell.angle_beta   90.00
_cell.angle_gamma   90.00
#
_symmetry.space_group_name_H-M   'P 1'
#
loop_
_entity.id
_entity.type
_entity.pdbx_description
1 polymer ?
#
loop_
_entity_poly.entity_id
_entity_poly.type
_entity_poly.pdbx_seq_one_letter_code
_entity_poly.pdbx_strand_id
1 'polypeptide(L)'
;MKFVSFKINGLRARQHQLAAIVENHQPDVIGLQETKVHDDMFPLEEVARLGYNVFYHGQKGHYGVALLTKETPIAVRRGFPGDDEEAQRRIIMAEIPSLLGNVTVINGYFPQGESRDHPIKFPAKAQFYQNLQNYLETELKRDNPVLIMGDMNISPTDLDIGIGEENRKRWLRTGKCSFLPEEREWMDRLMSWGLVDTFRLGNPHTADRFSWFD
;
A
#
# COMPACT_ATOMS: atom_id res chain seq x y z
N MET A 1 -12.00 6.60 -12.98
CA MET A 1 -10.96 7.16 -12.10
C MET A 1 -9.63 6.47 -12.40
N LYS A 2 -8.54 7.23 -12.41
CA LYS A 2 -7.17 6.72 -12.56
C LYS A 2 -6.47 6.76 -11.20
N PHE A 3 -5.94 5.64 -10.76
CA PHE A 3 -5.25 5.49 -9.49
C PHE A 3 -3.76 5.24 -9.74
N VAL A 4 -2.91 5.85 -8.93
CA VAL A 4 -1.47 5.60 -8.93
C VAL A 4 -1.01 5.27 -7.52
N SER A 5 -0.27 4.18 -7.38
CA SER A 5 0.47 3.81 -6.17
C SER A 5 1.94 4.09 -6.39
N PHE A 6 2.59 4.83 -5.48
CA PHE A 6 3.98 5.22 -5.64
C PHE A 6 4.75 5.21 -4.31
N LYS A 7 5.69 4.29 -4.19
CA LYS A 7 6.65 4.27 -3.08
C LYS A 7 7.69 5.37 -3.26
N ILE A 8 7.41 6.55 -2.72
CA ILE A 8 8.23 7.74 -2.92
C ILE A 8 9.56 7.70 -2.14
N ASN A 9 9.63 6.91 -1.07
CA ASN A 9 10.84 6.71 -0.28
C ASN A 9 11.52 8.03 0.14
N GLY A 10 10.77 8.91 0.80
CA GLY A 10 11.23 10.22 1.26
C GLY A 10 10.71 11.38 0.41
N LEU A 11 9.51 11.86 0.75
CA LEU A 11 8.76 12.87 0.00
C LEU A 11 9.56 14.16 -0.21
N ARG A 12 10.18 14.71 0.84
CA ARG A 12 10.88 16.00 0.75
C ARG A 12 12.02 16.03 -0.27
N ALA A 13 12.69 14.90 -0.45
CA ALA A 13 13.80 14.78 -1.40
C ALA A 13 13.33 14.46 -2.83
N ARG A 14 12.07 14.03 -3.01
CA ARG A 14 11.57 13.48 -4.27
C ARG A 14 10.28 14.11 -4.78
N GLN A 15 10.00 15.34 -4.38
CA GLN A 15 8.82 16.09 -4.86
C GLN A 15 8.79 16.20 -6.39
N HIS A 16 9.95 16.31 -7.03
CA HIS A 16 10.06 16.33 -8.49
C HIS A 16 9.54 15.06 -9.16
N GLN A 17 9.68 13.89 -8.51
CA GLN A 17 9.11 12.63 -9.03
C GLN A 17 7.59 12.62 -8.92
N LEU A 18 7.05 13.14 -7.81
CA LEU A 18 5.60 13.30 -7.65
C LEU A 18 5.03 14.27 -8.70
N ALA A 19 5.70 15.41 -8.92
CA ALA A 19 5.31 16.37 -9.96
C ALA A 19 5.31 15.73 -11.35
N ALA A 20 6.33 14.95 -11.69
CA ALA A 20 6.40 14.22 -12.96
C ALA A 20 5.27 13.19 -13.13
N ILE A 21 4.88 12.48 -12.05
CA ILE A 21 3.73 11.57 -12.08
C ILE A 21 2.44 12.33 -12.40
N VAL A 22 2.24 13.48 -11.75
CA VAL A 22 1.05 14.32 -11.98
C VAL A 22 1.03 14.83 -13.42
N GLU A 23 2.15 15.36 -13.90
CA GLU A 23 2.27 15.92 -15.25
C GLU A 23 2.01 14.87 -16.33
N ASN A 24 2.63 13.69 -16.22
CA ASN A 24 2.57 12.66 -17.26
C ASN A 24 1.29 11.81 -17.21
N HIS A 25 0.69 11.63 -16.05
CA HIS A 25 -0.40 10.68 -15.87
C HIS A 25 -1.73 11.31 -15.44
N GLN A 26 -1.70 12.50 -14.82
CA GLN A 26 -2.89 13.20 -14.32
C GLN A 26 -3.87 12.27 -13.56
N PRO A 27 -3.40 11.51 -12.56
CA PRO A 27 -4.25 10.57 -11.84
C PRO A 27 -5.34 11.29 -11.04
N ASP A 28 -6.45 10.60 -10.78
CA ASP A 28 -7.51 11.11 -9.92
C ASP A 28 -7.16 10.90 -8.44
N VAL A 29 -6.44 9.82 -8.15
CA VAL A 29 -5.97 9.47 -6.80
C VAL A 29 -4.52 8.98 -6.84
N ILE A 30 -3.70 9.47 -5.91
CA ILE A 30 -2.32 9.03 -5.72
C ILE A 30 -2.14 8.54 -4.29
N GLY A 31 -1.71 7.30 -4.12
CA GLY A 31 -1.25 6.75 -2.85
C GLY A 31 0.27 6.78 -2.76
N LEU A 32 0.79 7.47 -1.76
CA LEU A 32 2.22 7.53 -1.49
C LEU A 32 2.57 6.64 -0.30
N GLN A 33 3.67 5.91 -0.42
CA GLN A 33 4.22 5.11 0.67
C GLN A 33 5.65 5.57 0.99
N GLU A 34 6.02 5.39 2.25
CA GLU A 34 7.35 5.72 2.77
C GLU A 34 7.68 7.23 2.63
N THR A 35 6.74 8.08 3.06
CA THR A 35 6.91 9.54 2.99
C THR A 35 8.06 10.03 3.87
N LYS A 36 8.37 9.32 4.98
CA LYS A 36 9.48 9.59 5.92
C LYS A 36 9.47 11.00 6.50
N VAL A 37 8.30 11.57 6.70
CA VAL A 37 8.12 12.91 7.23
C VAL A 37 7.04 12.91 8.29
N HIS A 38 7.31 13.56 9.43
CA HIS A 38 6.32 13.77 10.49
C HIS A 38 5.22 14.71 10.00
N ASP A 39 4.01 14.56 10.52
CA ASP A 39 2.85 15.35 10.10
C ASP A 39 3.10 16.87 10.20
N ASP A 40 3.74 17.34 11.27
CA ASP A 40 4.07 18.78 11.46
C ASP A 40 5.04 19.33 10.42
N MET A 41 5.79 18.47 9.74
CA MET A 41 6.83 18.82 8.78
C MET A 41 6.44 18.41 7.34
N PHE A 42 5.20 17.99 7.16
CA PHE A 42 4.72 17.59 5.85
C PHE A 42 4.67 18.81 4.92
N PRO A 43 5.23 18.74 3.70
CA PRO A 43 5.28 19.87 2.76
C PRO A 43 3.91 20.08 2.09
N LEU A 44 2.90 20.43 2.91
CA LEU A 44 1.51 20.47 2.47
C LEU A 44 1.27 21.48 1.35
N GLU A 45 1.83 22.69 1.48
CA GLU A 45 1.60 23.74 0.47
C GLU A 45 2.19 23.37 -0.89
N GLU A 46 3.41 22.80 -0.90
CA GLU A 46 4.09 22.38 -2.12
C GLU A 46 3.34 21.25 -2.81
N VAL A 47 2.87 20.28 -2.04
CA VAL A 47 2.12 19.13 -2.58
C VAL A 47 0.73 19.57 -3.06
N ALA A 48 0.05 20.43 -2.32
CA ALA A 48 -1.28 20.94 -2.69
C ALA A 48 -1.26 21.79 -3.98
N ARG A 49 -0.14 22.48 -4.28
CA ARG A 49 0.05 23.22 -5.56
C ARG A 49 -0.06 22.33 -6.80
N LEU A 50 0.06 21.00 -6.64
CA LEU A 50 -0.17 20.06 -7.73
C LEU A 50 -1.66 19.87 -8.07
N GLY A 51 -2.59 20.55 -7.34
CA GLY A 51 -4.02 20.55 -7.62
C GLY A 51 -4.79 19.40 -6.97
N TYR A 52 -4.32 18.90 -5.83
CA TYR A 52 -4.96 17.80 -5.09
C TYR A 52 -5.35 18.23 -3.67
N ASN A 53 -6.40 17.60 -3.16
CA ASN A 53 -6.63 17.50 -1.73
C ASN A 53 -5.61 16.53 -1.15
N VAL A 54 -4.94 16.88 -0.05
CA VAL A 54 -3.81 16.15 0.49
C VAL A 54 -4.11 15.66 1.90
N PHE A 55 -4.03 14.36 2.08
CA PHE A 55 -4.21 13.68 3.37
C PHE A 55 -2.98 12.83 3.66
N TYR A 56 -2.49 12.87 4.87
CA TYR A 56 -1.25 12.17 5.24
C TYR A 56 -1.33 11.65 6.67
N HIS A 57 -0.48 10.67 6.93
CA HIS A 57 -0.30 10.01 8.22
C HIS A 57 1.18 9.65 8.33
N GLY A 58 1.96 10.57 8.87
CA GLY A 58 3.42 10.56 8.81
C GLY A 58 4.10 10.28 10.12
N GLN A 59 5.31 9.74 10.03
CA GLN A 59 6.20 9.45 11.15
C GLN A 59 7.61 9.90 10.82
N LYS A 60 8.32 10.43 11.80
CA LYS A 60 9.67 10.98 11.61
C LYS A 60 10.66 9.90 11.18
N GLY A 61 11.31 10.11 10.05
CA GLY A 61 12.43 9.30 9.55
C GLY A 61 12.08 7.95 8.97
N HIS A 62 10.91 7.39 9.30
CA HIS A 62 10.47 6.06 8.88
C HIS A 62 8.99 6.10 8.47
N TYR A 63 8.55 5.10 7.70
CA TYR A 63 7.14 4.88 7.36
C TYR A 63 6.47 6.12 6.72
N GLY A 64 5.21 6.31 7.05
CA GLY A 64 4.39 7.40 6.56
C GLY A 64 3.74 7.11 5.21
N VAL A 65 2.47 7.46 5.12
CA VAL A 65 1.64 7.30 3.92
C VAL A 65 0.90 8.60 3.64
N ALA A 66 0.52 8.82 2.38
CA ALA A 66 -0.35 9.92 2.00
C ALA A 66 -1.31 9.50 0.89
N LEU A 67 -2.48 10.14 0.88
CA LEU A 67 -3.45 10.10 -0.22
C LEU A 67 -3.63 11.50 -0.78
N LEU A 68 -3.50 11.63 -2.09
CA LEU A 68 -3.80 12.81 -2.85
C LEU A 68 -5.01 12.52 -3.72
N THR A 69 -6.03 13.35 -3.68
CA THR A 69 -7.29 13.11 -4.40
C THR A 69 -7.75 14.39 -5.14
N LYS A 70 -8.23 14.26 -6.38
CA LYS A 70 -8.86 15.38 -7.07
C LYS A 70 -10.20 15.70 -6.45
N GLU A 71 -11.04 14.68 -6.24
CA GLU A 71 -12.31 14.83 -5.55
C GLU A 71 -12.10 14.94 -4.04
N THR A 72 -12.93 15.71 -3.37
CA THR A 72 -12.92 15.78 -1.90
C THR A 72 -13.50 14.50 -1.32
N PRO A 73 -12.76 13.77 -0.49
CA PRO A 73 -13.28 12.56 0.16
C PRO A 73 -14.43 12.89 1.12
N ILE A 74 -15.38 11.96 1.22
CA ILE A 74 -16.47 12.00 2.20
C ILE A 74 -15.94 11.78 3.60
N ALA A 75 -14.98 10.84 3.73
CA ALA A 75 -14.34 10.51 4.98
C ALA A 75 -12.87 10.12 4.74
N VAL A 76 -12.02 10.38 5.72
CA VAL A 76 -10.62 9.95 5.74
C VAL A 76 -10.32 9.34 7.10
N ARG A 77 -9.71 8.15 7.09
CA ARG A 77 -9.23 7.45 8.28
C ARG A 77 -7.71 7.27 8.22
N ARG A 78 -7.06 7.54 9.32
CA ARG A 78 -5.63 7.32 9.54
C ARG A 78 -5.45 6.18 10.52
N GLY A 79 -4.66 5.16 10.14
CA GLY A 79 -4.51 3.95 10.96
C GLY A 79 -5.70 3.00 10.90
N PHE A 80 -5.60 1.87 11.59
CA PHE A 80 -6.71 0.94 11.82
C PHE A 80 -7.59 1.40 12.99
N PRO A 81 -8.84 0.92 13.07
CA PRO A 81 -9.61 1.05 14.30
C PRO A 81 -8.86 0.42 15.49
N GLY A 82 -8.67 1.18 16.56
CA GLY A 82 -7.97 0.71 17.76
C GLY A 82 -6.45 0.93 17.77
N ASP A 83 -5.86 1.47 16.70
CA ASP A 83 -4.47 1.92 16.73
C ASP A 83 -4.30 3.01 17.80
N ASP A 84 -3.25 2.90 18.59
CA ASP A 84 -2.82 3.90 19.57
C ASP A 84 -1.85 4.92 18.95
N GLU A 85 -1.36 5.86 19.77
CA GLU A 85 -0.43 6.90 19.35
C GLU A 85 0.95 6.34 18.93
N GLU A 86 1.32 5.17 19.45
CA GLU A 86 2.60 4.51 19.18
C GLU A 86 2.54 3.64 17.90
N ALA A 87 1.35 3.42 17.34
CA ALA A 87 1.17 2.63 16.14
C ALA A 87 1.95 3.21 14.95
N GLN A 88 2.58 2.33 14.19
CA GLN A 88 3.34 2.74 13.01
C GLN A 88 2.42 3.34 11.94
N ARG A 89 2.78 4.50 11.43
CA ARG A 89 2.00 5.28 10.46
C ARG A 89 2.09 4.67 9.04
N ARG A 90 1.36 3.57 8.80
CA ARG A 90 1.50 2.73 7.61
C ARG A 90 0.27 2.63 6.72
N ILE A 91 -0.88 3.13 7.17
CA ILE A 91 -2.12 3.00 6.42
C ILE A 91 -2.96 4.28 6.50
N ILE A 92 -3.57 4.63 5.39
CA ILE A 92 -4.54 5.72 5.29
C ILE A 92 -5.64 5.30 4.31
N MET A 93 -6.87 5.62 4.63
CA MET A 93 -8.04 5.22 3.87
C MET A 93 -8.92 6.43 3.59
N ALA A 94 -9.58 6.44 2.45
CA ALA A 94 -10.54 7.49 2.10
C ALA A 94 -11.75 6.91 1.37
N GLU A 95 -12.92 7.44 1.67
CA GLU A 95 -14.13 7.20 0.89
C GLU A 95 -14.29 8.35 -0.12
N ILE A 96 -14.22 8.04 -1.39
CA ILE A 96 -14.15 9.01 -2.48
C ILE A 96 -15.40 8.86 -3.36
N PRO A 97 -16.15 9.94 -3.63
CA PRO A 97 -17.29 9.90 -4.53
C PRO A 97 -16.85 9.58 -5.96
N SER A 98 -17.63 8.75 -6.65
CA SER A 98 -17.44 8.42 -8.06
C SER A 98 -18.77 8.28 -8.80
N LEU A 99 -18.72 8.21 -10.12
CA LEU A 99 -19.93 7.99 -10.96
C LEU A 99 -20.60 6.63 -10.70
N LEU A 100 -19.89 5.67 -10.13
CA LEU A 100 -20.40 4.33 -9.82
C LEU A 100 -20.73 4.14 -8.33
N GLY A 101 -20.84 5.24 -7.58
CA GLY A 101 -20.96 5.23 -6.12
C GLY A 101 -19.64 5.54 -5.43
N ASN A 102 -19.64 5.50 -4.11
CA ASN A 102 -18.43 5.80 -3.33
C ASN A 102 -17.43 4.64 -3.42
N VAL A 103 -16.16 4.97 -3.61
CA VAL A 103 -15.04 4.02 -3.62
C VAL A 103 -14.25 4.16 -2.34
N THR A 104 -14.08 3.09 -1.58
CA THR A 104 -13.15 3.06 -0.47
C THR A 104 -11.73 2.78 -1.00
N VAL A 105 -10.84 3.75 -0.89
CA VAL A 105 -9.43 3.62 -1.26
C VAL A 105 -8.60 3.41 -0.01
N ILE A 106 -7.86 2.32 0.03
CA ILE A 106 -6.94 1.95 1.11
C ILE A 106 -5.52 2.01 0.56
N ASN A 107 -4.71 2.91 1.11
CA ASN A 107 -3.29 3.03 0.76
C ASN A 107 -2.42 2.57 1.92
N GLY A 108 -1.60 1.54 1.69
CA GLY A 108 -0.79 0.92 2.72
C GLY A 108 0.70 0.83 2.39
N TYR A 109 1.53 1.01 3.41
CA TYR A 109 2.93 0.62 3.42
C TYR A 109 3.10 -0.56 4.38
N PHE A 110 2.92 -1.77 3.86
CA PHE A 110 2.89 -3.00 4.63
C PHE A 110 4.27 -3.31 5.23
N PRO A 111 4.36 -3.84 6.45
CA PRO A 111 5.65 -4.21 7.02
C PRO A 111 6.40 -5.23 6.16
N GLN A 112 7.71 -5.05 6.03
CA GLN A 112 8.56 -5.94 5.22
C GLN A 112 8.79 -7.29 5.92
N GLY A 113 8.89 -7.33 7.25
CA GLY A 113 8.97 -8.56 8.05
C GLY A 113 10.38 -9.10 8.26
N GLU A 114 11.33 -8.80 7.38
CA GLU A 114 12.73 -9.23 7.35
C GLU A 114 12.90 -10.73 7.13
N SER A 115 12.59 -11.57 8.12
CA SER A 115 12.61 -13.02 8.01
C SER A 115 11.62 -13.66 8.97
N ARG A 116 11.22 -14.91 8.68
CA ARG A 116 10.30 -15.69 9.54
C ARG A 116 10.71 -15.70 11.01
N ASP A 117 12.02 -15.76 11.27
CA ASP A 117 12.55 -15.88 12.64
C ASP A 117 12.77 -14.52 13.33
N HIS A 118 12.46 -13.40 12.66
CA HIS A 118 12.65 -12.09 13.28
C HIS A 118 11.58 -11.85 14.35
N PRO A 119 11.98 -11.67 15.65
CA PRO A 119 11.03 -11.78 16.77
C PRO A 119 10.01 -10.64 16.85
N ILE A 120 10.23 -9.52 16.14
CA ILE A 120 9.36 -8.34 16.16
C ILE A 120 8.76 -8.06 14.78
N LYS A 121 9.59 -8.02 13.73
CA LYS A 121 9.14 -7.54 12.41
C LYS A 121 8.20 -8.50 11.70
N PHE A 122 8.44 -9.80 11.83
CA PHE A 122 7.58 -10.81 11.20
C PHE A 122 6.21 -10.89 11.88
N PRO A 123 6.10 -10.97 13.23
CA PRO A 123 4.81 -10.85 13.89
C PRO A 123 4.07 -9.54 13.58
N ALA A 124 4.79 -8.41 13.50
CA ALA A 124 4.18 -7.13 13.14
C ALA A 124 3.59 -7.15 11.72
N LYS A 125 4.24 -7.82 10.78
CA LYS A 125 3.71 -8.02 9.42
C LYS A 125 2.44 -8.87 9.43
N ALA A 126 2.46 -10.01 10.12
CA ALA A 126 1.30 -10.88 10.27
C ALA A 126 0.11 -10.12 10.90
N GLN A 127 0.37 -9.35 11.95
CA GLN A 127 -0.66 -8.55 12.61
C GLN A 127 -1.24 -7.48 11.68
N PHE A 128 -0.41 -6.82 10.88
CA PHE A 128 -0.89 -5.82 9.91
C PHE A 128 -1.86 -6.43 8.89
N TYR A 129 -1.52 -7.61 8.33
CA TYR A 129 -2.41 -8.33 7.42
C TYR A 129 -3.70 -8.79 8.11
N GLN A 130 -3.59 -9.24 9.36
CA GLN A 130 -4.78 -9.62 10.15
C GLN A 130 -5.68 -8.40 10.44
N ASN A 131 -5.10 -7.25 10.78
CA ASN A 131 -5.86 -6.01 11.01
C ASN A 131 -6.58 -5.55 9.74
N LEU A 132 -5.92 -5.66 8.58
CA LEU A 132 -6.54 -5.33 7.31
C LEU A 132 -7.69 -6.30 6.98
N GLN A 133 -7.49 -7.59 7.19
CA GLN A 133 -8.55 -8.59 7.00
C GLN A 133 -9.75 -8.30 7.90
N ASN A 134 -9.52 -8.05 9.18
CA ASN A 134 -10.57 -7.68 10.13
C ASN A 134 -11.29 -6.41 9.67
N TYR A 135 -10.57 -5.39 9.25
CA TYR A 135 -11.16 -4.15 8.76
C TYR A 135 -12.08 -4.38 7.55
N LEU A 136 -11.65 -5.19 6.59
CA LEU A 136 -12.48 -5.55 5.44
C LEU A 136 -13.77 -6.27 5.86
N GLU A 137 -13.67 -7.18 6.83
CA GLU A 137 -14.79 -8.02 7.28
C GLU A 137 -15.79 -7.27 8.17
N THR A 138 -15.30 -6.32 8.98
CA THR A 138 -16.17 -5.65 9.99
C THR A 138 -16.65 -4.27 9.56
N GLU A 139 -15.84 -3.53 8.80
CA GLU A 139 -16.13 -2.13 8.47
C GLU A 139 -16.64 -1.96 7.02
N LEU A 140 -16.34 -2.90 6.13
CA LEU A 140 -16.69 -2.78 4.72
C LEU A 140 -17.72 -3.81 4.27
N LYS A 141 -18.47 -3.46 3.22
CA LYS A 141 -19.41 -4.35 2.56
C LYS A 141 -18.81 -4.77 1.21
N ARG A 142 -18.94 -6.05 0.88
CA ARG A 142 -18.42 -6.62 -0.38
C ARG A 142 -19.05 -6.01 -1.64
N ASP A 143 -20.24 -5.48 -1.53
CA ASP A 143 -20.97 -4.84 -2.62
C ASP A 143 -20.48 -3.39 -2.91
N ASN A 144 -19.72 -2.81 -1.98
CA ASN A 144 -19.14 -1.49 -2.19
C ASN A 144 -17.81 -1.60 -2.93
N PRO A 145 -17.53 -0.69 -3.87
CA PRO A 145 -16.23 -0.65 -4.53
C PRO A 145 -15.10 -0.39 -3.52
N VAL A 146 -14.12 -1.29 -3.48
CA VAL A 146 -12.92 -1.17 -2.63
C VAL A 146 -11.68 -1.30 -3.49
N LEU A 147 -10.74 -0.41 -3.32
CA LEU A 147 -9.43 -0.44 -3.96
C LEU A 147 -8.34 -0.43 -2.88
N ILE A 148 -7.51 -1.46 -2.86
CA ILE A 148 -6.32 -1.52 -2.01
C ILE A 148 -5.10 -1.30 -2.90
N MET A 149 -4.28 -0.34 -2.53
CA MET A 149 -3.01 -0.06 -3.22
C MET A 149 -1.90 0.21 -2.22
N GLY A 150 -0.67 0.08 -2.67
CA GLY A 150 0.49 0.35 -1.84
C GLY A 150 1.64 -0.61 -2.05
N ASP A 151 2.59 -0.57 -1.14
CA ASP A 151 3.69 -1.52 -1.07
C ASP A 151 3.30 -2.68 -0.15
N MET A 152 2.81 -3.76 -0.76
CA MET A 152 2.29 -4.94 -0.04
C MET A 152 3.39 -5.77 0.63
N ASN A 153 4.64 -5.64 0.19
CA ASN A 153 5.77 -6.46 0.63
C ASN A 153 5.53 -7.97 0.53
N ILE A 154 4.63 -8.40 -0.34
CA ILE A 154 4.38 -9.82 -0.69
C ILE A 154 4.27 -9.94 -2.21
N SER A 155 4.96 -10.95 -2.76
CA SER A 155 4.77 -11.41 -4.13
C SER A 155 3.78 -12.58 -4.11
N PRO A 156 2.56 -12.41 -4.63
CA PRO A 156 1.50 -13.42 -4.54
C PRO A 156 1.86 -14.73 -5.24
N THR A 157 2.54 -14.62 -6.38
CA THR A 157 2.91 -15.79 -7.20
C THR A 157 4.38 -15.78 -7.58
N ASP A 158 4.88 -16.89 -8.10
CA ASP A 158 6.26 -16.97 -8.61
C ASP A 158 6.49 -16.10 -9.83
N LEU A 159 5.43 -15.75 -10.58
CA LEU A 159 5.50 -14.82 -11.71
C LEU A 159 5.82 -13.38 -11.29
N ASP A 160 5.67 -13.05 -10.01
CA ASP A 160 5.90 -11.70 -9.46
C ASP A 160 7.34 -11.52 -8.92
N ILE A 161 8.16 -12.60 -8.92
CA ILE A 161 9.50 -12.62 -8.32
C ILE A 161 10.57 -12.37 -9.37
N GLY A 162 11.29 -11.24 -9.27
CA GLY A 162 12.31 -10.81 -10.23
C GLY A 162 13.76 -11.09 -9.84
N ILE A 163 14.03 -11.90 -8.79
CA ILE A 163 15.41 -12.16 -8.30
C ILE A 163 16.06 -13.43 -8.89
N GLY A 164 15.35 -14.14 -9.75
CA GLY A 164 15.80 -15.42 -10.31
C GLY A 164 15.60 -16.61 -9.39
N GLU A 165 15.56 -17.81 -9.98
CA GLU A 165 15.15 -19.05 -9.32
C GLU A 165 16.08 -19.46 -8.18
N GLU A 166 17.41 -19.32 -8.34
CA GLU A 166 18.37 -19.71 -7.29
C GLU A 166 18.24 -18.82 -6.05
N ASN A 167 18.04 -17.50 -6.23
CA ASN A 167 17.82 -16.60 -5.12
C ASN A 167 16.45 -16.87 -4.46
N ARG A 168 15.41 -17.14 -5.24
CA ARG A 168 14.09 -17.52 -4.74
C ARG A 168 14.18 -18.74 -3.80
N LYS A 169 14.82 -19.82 -4.25
CA LYS A 169 15.05 -21.05 -3.44
C LYS A 169 15.84 -20.74 -2.17
N ARG A 170 16.88 -19.93 -2.29
CA ARG A 170 17.70 -19.54 -1.13
C ARG A 170 16.87 -18.77 -0.10
N TRP A 171 16.06 -17.80 -0.55
CA TRP A 171 15.22 -17.01 0.35
C TRP A 171 14.17 -17.86 1.07
N LEU A 172 13.50 -18.75 0.37
CA LEU A 172 12.56 -19.68 0.98
C LEU A 172 13.24 -20.57 2.04
N ARG A 173 14.42 -21.11 1.74
CA ARG A 173 15.18 -21.94 2.68
C ARG A 173 15.64 -21.16 3.92
N THR A 174 15.98 -19.90 3.78
CA THR A 174 16.46 -19.04 4.87
C THR A 174 15.35 -18.26 5.57
N GLY A 175 14.10 -18.48 5.19
CA GLY A 175 12.96 -17.83 5.80
C GLY A 175 12.87 -16.31 5.55
N LYS A 176 13.53 -15.77 4.52
CA LYS A 176 13.40 -14.36 4.15
C LYS A 176 12.02 -14.06 3.63
N CYS A 177 11.47 -12.91 4.08
CA CYS A 177 10.16 -12.44 3.68
C CYS A 177 10.11 -12.00 2.22
N SER A 178 8.99 -12.05 1.70
CA SER A 178 8.12 -11.46 0.71
C SER A 178 7.35 -12.49 -0.12
N PHE A 179 7.66 -13.77 -0.01
CA PHE A 179 6.92 -14.85 -0.70
C PHE A 179 6.94 -16.19 0.04
N LEU A 180 7.03 -16.12 1.37
CA LEU A 180 6.87 -17.30 2.22
C LEU A 180 5.45 -17.88 2.08
N PRO A 181 5.24 -19.18 2.23
CA PRO A 181 3.92 -19.79 2.13
C PRO A 181 2.86 -19.10 3.00
N GLU A 182 3.20 -18.83 4.26
CA GLU A 182 2.29 -18.13 5.19
C GLU A 182 1.97 -16.68 4.76
N GLU A 183 2.91 -15.98 4.14
CA GLU A 183 2.67 -14.64 3.60
C GLU A 183 1.66 -14.69 2.43
N ARG A 184 1.81 -15.68 1.55
CA ARG A 184 0.87 -15.92 0.46
C ARG A 184 -0.51 -16.30 0.98
N GLU A 185 -0.61 -17.07 2.06
CA GLU A 185 -1.89 -17.37 2.71
C GLU A 185 -2.58 -16.12 3.24
N TRP A 186 -1.83 -15.13 3.75
CA TRP A 186 -2.42 -13.84 4.16
C TRP A 186 -2.98 -13.09 2.96
N MET A 187 -2.25 -13.07 1.85
CA MET A 187 -2.73 -12.46 0.61
C MET A 187 -3.95 -13.18 0.05
N ASP A 188 -3.94 -14.50 0.02
CA ASP A 188 -5.06 -15.32 -0.47
C ASP A 188 -6.33 -15.08 0.37
N ARG A 189 -6.20 -14.87 1.68
CA ARG A 189 -7.33 -14.50 2.54
C ARG A 189 -7.93 -13.14 2.16
N LEU A 190 -7.09 -12.14 1.89
CA LEU A 190 -7.57 -10.84 1.40
C LEU A 190 -8.31 -11.00 0.06
N MET A 191 -7.72 -11.75 -0.88
CA MET A 191 -8.37 -12.02 -2.19
C MET A 191 -9.70 -12.75 -2.01
N SER A 192 -9.79 -13.72 -1.10
CA SER A 192 -11.00 -14.48 -0.80
C SER A 192 -12.13 -13.63 -0.20
N TRP A 193 -11.84 -12.45 0.34
CA TRP A 193 -12.86 -11.50 0.76
C TRP A 193 -13.66 -10.95 -0.44
N GLY A 194 -13.10 -11.00 -1.66
CA GLY A 194 -13.72 -10.53 -2.90
C GLY A 194 -12.85 -9.59 -3.72
N LEU A 195 -11.59 -9.44 -3.35
CA LEU A 195 -10.62 -8.63 -4.09
C LEU A 195 -10.06 -9.40 -5.29
N VAL A 196 -9.57 -8.67 -6.28
CA VAL A 196 -8.87 -9.22 -7.44
C VAL A 196 -7.56 -8.47 -7.68
N ASP A 197 -6.51 -9.19 -8.06
CA ASP A 197 -5.29 -8.57 -8.55
C ASP A 197 -5.55 -8.02 -9.95
N THR A 198 -5.61 -6.70 -10.07
CA THR A 198 -5.97 -6.03 -11.33
C THR A 198 -4.92 -6.20 -12.41
N PHE A 199 -3.63 -6.34 -12.04
CA PHE A 199 -2.58 -6.62 -13.01
C PHE A 199 -2.71 -8.04 -13.54
N ARG A 200 -2.88 -9.02 -12.67
CA ARG A 200 -3.02 -10.42 -13.05
C ARG A 200 -4.33 -10.71 -13.79
N LEU A 201 -5.39 -9.99 -13.49
CA LEU A 201 -6.64 -10.08 -14.25
C LEU A 201 -6.45 -9.76 -15.73
N GLY A 202 -5.67 -8.74 -16.06
CA GLY A 202 -5.34 -8.33 -17.42
C GLY A 202 -4.13 -9.05 -18.03
N ASN A 203 -3.24 -9.61 -17.19
CA ASN A 203 -1.95 -10.15 -17.59
C ASN A 203 -1.64 -11.49 -16.88
N PRO A 204 -2.47 -12.53 -17.03
CA PRO A 204 -2.41 -13.74 -16.20
C PRO A 204 -1.11 -14.55 -16.35
N HIS A 205 -0.45 -14.43 -17.51
CA HIS A 205 0.73 -15.24 -17.87
C HIS A 205 2.02 -14.42 -18.03
N THR A 206 1.97 -13.10 -17.77
CA THR A 206 3.15 -12.23 -17.91
C THR A 206 4.22 -12.62 -16.90
N ALA A 207 5.41 -12.97 -17.40
CA ALA A 207 6.54 -13.46 -16.60
C ALA A 207 7.81 -12.62 -16.79
N ASP A 208 7.71 -11.44 -17.38
CA ASP A 208 8.78 -10.46 -17.62
C ASP A 208 8.53 -9.11 -16.93
N ARG A 209 7.49 -9.05 -16.11
CA ARG A 209 7.10 -7.89 -15.31
C ARG A 209 6.95 -8.33 -13.86
N PHE A 210 7.79 -7.79 -12.99
CA PHE A 210 7.87 -8.22 -11.60
C PHE A 210 7.38 -7.13 -10.68
N SER A 211 6.56 -7.50 -9.70
CA SER A 211 6.15 -6.62 -8.61
C SER A 211 7.19 -6.57 -7.49
N TRP A 212 8.10 -7.55 -7.46
CA TRP A 212 9.18 -7.62 -6.49
C TRP A 212 10.51 -8.01 -7.13
N PHE A 213 11.55 -7.21 -6.88
CA PHE A 213 12.93 -7.41 -7.36
C PHE A 213 13.90 -6.73 -6.39
N ASP A 214 15.16 -7.17 -6.37
CA ASP A 214 16.23 -6.62 -5.54
C ASP A 214 17.32 -5.97 -6.42
#